data_3eb235c4c60d2dbf7c3f541d63ccf391
#
_entry.id   3eb235c4c60d2dbf7c3f541d63ccf391
#
_cell.length_a   1.000
_cell.length_b   1.000
_cell.length_c   1.000
_cell.angle_alpha   90.00
_cell.angle_beta   90.00
_cell.angle_gamma   90.00
#
_symmetry.space_group_name_H-M   'P 1'
#
loop_
_entity.id
_entity.type
_entity.pdbx_description
1 polymer ?
#
loop_
_entity_poly.entity_id
_entity_poly.type
_entity_poly.pdbx_seq_one_letter_code
_entity_poly.pdbx_strand_id
1 'polypeptide(L)'
;TSDLKPSFINKQKIQSLIEIADKYKIKYDKPAKKVNLVSLINEFIMSNCFTPVQKNNASKVDLVTIGRNIQHKFDEILCDHLQSINKIIIENQIGPIANKMKTIQGMLSQYFIMRNNNIQIDFISATNKLKNFINQPSDQETHPTPTNEIKPKDPKLDYKQRKKLGIQTTINIVNNDFRFKIWADFLHKHNKKDDLSDCFLQGMWYIKHKN
;
A
#
# COMPACT_ATOMS: atom_id res chain seq x y z
N THR A 1 -26.04 -15.48 -6.55
CA THR A 1 -26.63 -15.93 -7.82
C THR A 1 -26.42 -14.84 -8.86
N SER A 2 -26.07 -15.21 -10.11
CA SER A 2 -25.70 -14.25 -11.17
C SER A 2 -26.88 -13.39 -11.64
N ASP A 3 -28.09 -13.85 -11.44
CA ASP A 3 -29.36 -13.28 -11.86
C ASP A 3 -29.89 -12.15 -10.95
N LEU A 4 -29.36 -11.99 -9.73
CA LEU A 4 -29.74 -10.93 -8.78
C LEU A 4 -28.70 -9.80 -8.66
N LYS A 5 -28.05 -9.41 -9.76
CA LYS A 5 -27.17 -8.23 -9.79
C LYS A 5 -27.94 -7.01 -10.32
N PRO A 6 -27.95 -5.85 -9.65
CA PRO A 6 -28.64 -4.65 -10.13
C PRO A 6 -28.26 -4.25 -11.56
N SER A 7 -26.99 -4.39 -11.93
CA SER A 7 -26.51 -4.12 -13.29
C SER A 7 -27.06 -5.09 -14.35
N PHE A 8 -27.45 -6.30 -13.96
CA PHE A 8 -28.08 -7.28 -14.81
C PHE A 8 -29.59 -7.00 -14.92
N ILE A 9 -30.26 -6.77 -13.78
CA ILE A 9 -31.71 -6.50 -13.71
C ILE A 9 -32.11 -5.32 -14.60
N ASN A 10 -31.38 -4.21 -14.54
CA ASN A 10 -31.71 -3.00 -15.31
C ASN A 10 -31.70 -3.21 -16.85
N LYS A 11 -30.98 -4.22 -17.33
CA LYS A 11 -30.84 -4.53 -18.76
C LYS A 11 -31.85 -5.54 -19.28
N GLN A 12 -32.63 -6.19 -18.41
CA GLN A 12 -33.53 -7.26 -18.78
C GLN A 12 -34.80 -6.76 -19.48
N LYS A 13 -35.38 -7.62 -20.33
CA LYS A 13 -36.70 -7.43 -20.89
C LYS A 13 -37.77 -7.76 -19.83
N ILE A 14 -38.99 -7.25 -20.01
CA ILE A 14 -40.10 -7.42 -19.07
C ILE A 14 -40.41 -8.90 -18.77
N GLN A 15 -40.32 -9.76 -19.76
CA GLN A 15 -40.58 -11.20 -19.60
C GLN A 15 -39.59 -11.85 -18.64
N SER A 16 -38.28 -11.55 -18.82
CA SER A 16 -37.24 -12.06 -17.92
C SER A 16 -37.33 -11.50 -16.49
N LEU A 17 -37.84 -10.27 -16.35
CA LEU A 17 -38.08 -9.68 -15.02
C LEU A 17 -39.25 -10.36 -14.32
N ILE A 18 -40.32 -10.75 -15.07
CA ILE A 18 -41.46 -11.53 -14.54
C ILE A 18 -40.95 -12.89 -14.05
N GLU A 19 -40.15 -13.60 -14.86
CA GLU A 19 -39.59 -14.90 -14.50
C GLU A 19 -38.73 -14.82 -13.23
N ILE A 20 -37.94 -13.75 -13.09
CA ILE A 20 -37.12 -13.49 -11.88
C ILE A 20 -38.05 -13.21 -10.68
N ALA A 21 -39.06 -12.34 -10.84
CA ALA A 21 -39.99 -12.03 -9.76
C ALA A 21 -40.76 -13.27 -9.29
N ASP A 22 -41.23 -14.09 -10.21
CA ASP A 22 -41.94 -15.35 -9.90
C ASP A 22 -40.98 -16.35 -9.21
N LYS A 23 -39.76 -16.51 -9.70
CA LYS A 23 -38.76 -17.39 -9.12
C LYS A 23 -38.44 -17.05 -7.66
N TYR A 24 -38.38 -15.76 -7.34
CA TYR A 24 -38.08 -15.29 -5.98
C TYR A 24 -39.30 -14.92 -5.17
N LYS A 25 -40.52 -15.23 -5.70
CA LYS A 25 -41.83 -14.98 -5.06
C LYS A 25 -42.05 -13.50 -4.68
N ILE A 26 -41.53 -12.58 -5.53
CA ILE A 26 -41.73 -11.15 -5.37
C ILE A 26 -43.13 -10.79 -5.89
N LYS A 27 -43.97 -10.20 -5.04
CA LYS A 27 -45.35 -9.78 -5.42
C LYS A 27 -45.26 -8.54 -6.32
N TYR A 28 -46.04 -8.54 -7.40
CA TYR A 28 -46.17 -7.40 -8.32
C TYR A 28 -47.59 -7.31 -8.88
N ASP A 29 -48.00 -6.11 -9.30
CA ASP A 29 -49.33 -5.86 -9.87
C ASP A 29 -49.39 -6.26 -11.34
N LYS A 30 -50.57 -6.74 -11.77
CA LYS A 30 -50.85 -7.04 -13.18
C LYS A 30 -51.82 -5.99 -13.74
N PRO A 31 -51.57 -5.45 -14.97
CA PRO A 31 -50.40 -5.75 -15.83
C PRO A 31 -49.09 -5.20 -15.35
N ALA A 32 -48.05 -6.03 -15.41
CA ALA A 32 -46.71 -5.65 -14.92
C ALA A 32 -46.05 -4.59 -15.80
N LYS A 33 -45.56 -3.51 -15.17
CA LYS A 33 -44.75 -2.49 -15.84
C LYS A 33 -43.26 -2.73 -15.54
N LYS A 34 -42.42 -2.61 -16.59
CA LYS A 34 -40.97 -2.84 -16.44
C LYS A 34 -40.34 -2.04 -15.30
N VAL A 35 -40.68 -0.75 -15.18
CA VAL A 35 -40.14 0.15 -14.16
C VAL A 35 -40.45 -0.37 -12.75
N ASN A 36 -41.71 -0.78 -12.53
CA ASN A 36 -42.15 -1.29 -11.23
C ASN A 36 -41.42 -2.61 -10.87
N LEU A 37 -41.32 -3.54 -11.83
CA LEU A 37 -40.61 -4.81 -11.62
C LEU A 37 -39.14 -4.59 -11.28
N VAL A 38 -38.47 -3.68 -11.99
CA VAL A 38 -37.06 -3.34 -11.68
C VAL A 38 -36.90 -2.76 -10.25
N SER A 39 -37.84 -1.88 -9.84
CA SER A 39 -37.83 -1.32 -8.48
C SER A 39 -38.03 -2.41 -7.43
N LEU A 40 -39.07 -3.22 -7.56
CA LEU A 40 -39.38 -4.30 -6.62
C LEU A 40 -38.26 -5.35 -6.51
N ILE A 41 -37.67 -5.74 -7.64
CA ILE A 41 -36.55 -6.69 -7.63
C ILE A 41 -35.30 -6.05 -6.96
N ASN A 42 -35.01 -4.78 -7.21
CA ASN A 42 -33.90 -4.09 -6.55
C ASN A 42 -34.16 -3.94 -5.05
N GLU A 43 -35.36 -3.62 -4.60
CA GLU A 43 -35.74 -3.60 -3.18
C GLU A 43 -35.55 -4.97 -2.53
N PHE A 44 -36.00 -6.03 -3.21
CA PHE A 44 -35.76 -7.39 -2.75
C PHE A 44 -34.28 -7.72 -2.62
N ILE A 45 -33.46 -7.32 -3.61
CA ILE A 45 -31.98 -7.50 -3.58
C ILE A 45 -31.39 -6.76 -2.37
N MET A 46 -31.76 -5.52 -2.15
CA MET A 46 -31.27 -4.72 -1.04
C MET A 46 -31.60 -5.30 0.34
N SER A 47 -32.81 -5.91 0.46
CA SER A 47 -33.29 -6.45 1.73
C SER A 47 -32.85 -7.89 2.00
N ASN A 48 -32.61 -8.70 0.96
CA ASN A 48 -32.42 -10.15 1.09
C ASN A 48 -31.07 -10.67 0.56
N CYS A 49 -30.27 -9.84 -0.10
CA CYS A 49 -29.01 -10.26 -0.66
C CYS A 49 -27.83 -9.51 -0.01
N PHE A 50 -26.73 -10.22 0.22
CA PHE A 50 -25.47 -9.57 0.57
C PHE A 50 -24.98 -8.74 -0.61
N THR A 51 -24.80 -7.44 -0.38
CA THR A 51 -24.13 -6.58 -1.35
C THR A 51 -22.61 -6.79 -1.23
N PRO A 52 -21.90 -6.98 -2.35
CA PRO A 52 -20.45 -7.08 -2.28
C PRO A 52 -19.88 -5.78 -1.74
N VAL A 53 -19.02 -5.89 -0.73
CA VAL A 53 -18.27 -4.74 -0.22
C VAL A 53 -17.50 -4.12 -1.38
N GLN A 54 -17.80 -2.88 -1.71
CA GLN A 54 -17.04 -2.16 -2.73
C GLN A 54 -15.63 -1.96 -2.20
N LYS A 55 -14.65 -2.62 -2.85
CA LYS A 55 -13.24 -2.36 -2.57
C LYS A 55 -12.94 -0.92 -2.96
N ASN A 56 -12.73 -0.08 -1.97
CA ASN A 56 -12.27 1.29 -2.21
C ASN A 56 -10.89 1.23 -2.88
N ASN A 57 -10.81 1.76 -4.08
CA ASN A 57 -9.54 1.88 -4.77
C ASN A 57 -8.81 3.12 -4.22
N ALA A 58 -7.65 2.92 -3.61
CA ALA A 58 -6.84 3.99 -3.03
C ALA A 58 -6.52 5.13 -4.03
N SER A 59 -6.44 4.82 -5.34
CA SER A 59 -6.23 5.83 -6.37
C SER A 59 -7.39 6.83 -6.51
N LYS A 60 -8.63 6.42 -6.13
CA LYS A 60 -9.85 7.23 -6.23
C LYS A 60 -10.13 8.07 -4.97
N VAL A 61 -9.40 7.82 -3.88
CA VAL A 61 -9.56 8.60 -2.65
C VAL A 61 -9.03 10.01 -2.88
N ASP A 62 -9.82 11.03 -2.55
CA ASP A 62 -9.44 12.42 -2.67
C ASP A 62 -8.39 12.84 -1.62
N LEU A 63 -7.68 13.93 -1.88
CA LEU A 63 -6.58 14.37 -1.02
C LEU A 63 -7.06 14.86 0.36
N VAL A 64 -8.26 15.43 0.45
CA VAL A 64 -8.82 15.90 1.74
C VAL A 64 -9.07 14.71 2.65
N THR A 65 -9.70 13.66 2.11
CA THR A 65 -9.91 12.39 2.84
C THR A 65 -8.59 11.76 3.25
N ILE A 66 -7.56 11.78 2.37
CA ILE A 66 -6.22 11.28 2.73
C ILE A 66 -5.64 12.10 3.88
N GLY A 67 -5.71 13.44 3.81
CA GLY A 67 -5.20 14.31 4.88
C GLY A 67 -5.86 14.06 6.23
N ARG A 68 -7.19 13.91 6.26
CA ARG A 68 -7.94 13.55 7.48
C ARG A 68 -7.52 12.18 8.03
N ASN A 69 -7.33 11.22 7.14
CA ASN A 69 -6.90 9.86 7.54
C ASN A 69 -5.47 9.86 8.08
N ILE A 70 -4.56 10.66 7.49
CA ILE A 70 -3.19 10.84 8.01
C ILE A 70 -3.27 11.36 9.46
N GLN A 71 -4.00 12.45 9.68
CA GLN A 71 -4.15 13.02 11.01
C GLN A 71 -4.71 11.97 12.00
N HIS A 72 -5.87 11.39 11.69
CA HIS A 72 -6.53 10.46 12.59
C HIS A 72 -5.69 9.22 12.90
N LYS A 73 -5.11 8.60 11.87
CA LYS A 73 -4.33 7.37 12.05
C LYS A 73 -3.00 7.60 12.73
N PHE A 74 -2.34 8.71 12.46
CA PHE A 74 -1.07 9.00 13.10
C PHE A 74 -1.26 9.50 14.55
N ASP A 75 -2.33 10.24 14.84
CA ASP A 75 -2.69 10.56 16.21
C ASP A 75 -2.99 9.28 17.02
N GLU A 76 -3.70 8.31 16.42
CA GLU A 76 -4.00 7.02 17.05
C GLU A 76 -2.72 6.17 17.31
N ILE A 77 -1.81 6.11 16.35
CA ILE A 77 -0.64 5.23 16.42
C ILE A 77 0.52 5.85 17.20
N LEU A 78 0.69 7.18 17.11
CA LEU A 78 1.87 7.88 17.60
C LEU A 78 1.60 8.73 18.84
N CYS A 79 0.36 8.75 19.41
CA CYS A 79 -0.02 9.64 20.51
C CYS A 79 1.01 9.67 21.65
N ASP A 80 1.53 8.50 22.05
CA ASP A 80 2.46 8.37 23.16
C ASP A 80 3.92 8.63 22.78
N HIS A 81 4.23 8.74 21.49
CA HIS A 81 5.60 8.81 20.96
C HIS A 81 5.94 10.14 20.29
N LEU A 82 4.95 10.94 19.90
CA LEU A 82 5.16 12.16 19.10
C LEU A 82 6.17 13.13 19.72
N GLN A 83 6.16 13.29 21.05
CA GLN A 83 7.07 14.19 21.76
C GLN A 83 8.51 13.63 21.86
N SER A 84 8.67 12.32 21.79
CA SER A 84 9.98 11.66 21.83
C SER A 84 10.62 11.53 20.44
N ILE A 85 9.88 11.80 19.37
CA ILE A 85 10.42 11.75 18.01
C ILE A 85 11.14 13.04 17.70
N ASN A 86 12.47 12.95 17.53
CA ASN A 86 13.31 14.10 17.20
C ASN A 86 13.50 14.26 15.68
N LYS A 87 13.39 13.18 14.94
CA LYS A 87 13.68 13.17 13.50
C LYS A 87 12.76 12.23 12.72
N ILE A 88 12.29 12.72 11.58
CA ILE A 88 11.49 11.97 10.61
C ILE A 88 12.26 11.92 9.29
N ILE A 89 12.33 10.76 8.70
CA ILE A 89 12.84 10.59 7.34
C ILE A 89 11.67 10.19 6.42
N ILE A 90 11.56 10.88 5.30
CA ILE A 90 10.49 10.66 4.32
C ILE A 90 11.13 10.37 2.96
N GLU A 91 10.64 9.33 2.28
CA GLU A 91 11.10 9.05 0.92
C GLU A 91 10.74 10.20 -0.01
N ASN A 92 11.75 10.77 -0.69
CA ASN A 92 11.53 11.86 -1.63
C ASN A 92 10.86 11.36 -2.91
N GLN A 93 9.70 11.89 -3.20
CA GLN A 93 8.92 11.56 -4.39
C GLN A 93 9.41 12.39 -5.59
N ILE A 94 10.14 11.76 -6.50
CA ILE A 94 10.74 12.40 -7.67
C ILE A 94 9.97 11.96 -8.92
N GLY A 95 9.52 12.93 -9.72
CA GLY A 95 8.94 12.67 -11.03
C GLY A 95 7.63 13.43 -11.28
N PRO A 96 7.34 13.72 -12.55
CA PRO A 96 6.14 14.49 -12.94
C PRO A 96 4.83 13.71 -12.69
N ILE A 97 4.87 12.37 -12.71
CA ILE A 97 3.70 11.51 -12.48
C ILE A 97 3.38 11.37 -10.98
N ALA A 98 4.29 11.77 -10.10
CA ALA A 98 4.16 11.60 -8.66
C ALA A 98 3.41 12.75 -7.94
N ASN A 99 2.63 13.58 -8.63
CA ASN A 99 2.01 14.77 -8.03
C ASN A 99 1.18 14.43 -6.78
N LYS A 100 0.34 13.40 -6.83
CA LYS A 100 -0.45 12.96 -5.66
C LYS A 100 0.47 12.53 -4.50
N MET A 101 1.55 11.80 -4.80
CA MET A 101 2.50 11.34 -3.77
C MET A 101 3.34 12.50 -3.20
N LYS A 102 3.70 13.50 -4.00
CA LYS A 102 4.34 14.73 -3.50
C LYS A 102 3.43 15.52 -2.56
N THR A 103 2.15 15.62 -2.89
CA THR A 103 1.17 16.25 -2.00
C THR A 103 1.05 15.48 -0.69
N ILE A 104 0.97 14.15 -0.72
CA ILE A 104 0.95 13.31 0.49
C ILE A 104 2.24 13.48 1.29
N GLN A 105 3.40 13.54 0.65
CA GLN A 105 4.69 13.84 1.28
C GLN A 105 4.65 15.19 2.03
N GLY A 106 4.11 16.24 1.40
CA GLY A 106 3.91 17.54 2.02
C GLY A 106 2.95 17.49 3.22
N MET A 107 1.83 16.77 3.08
CA MET A 107 0.86 16.57 4.17
C MET A 107 1.48 15.85 5.37
N LEU A 108 2.31 14.83 5.13
CA LEU A 108 3.05 14.12 6.19
C LEU A 108 4.02 15.05 6.91
N SER A 109 4.80 15.82 6.17
CA SER A 109 5.73 16.81 6.75
C SER A 109 4.98 17.83 7.60
N GLN A 110 3.89 18.39 7.07
CA GLN A 110 3.08 19.38 7.77
C GLN A 110 2.43 18.80 9.04
N TYR A 111 1.95 17.53 8.98
CA TYR A 111 1.41 16.85 10.15
C TYR A 111 2.42 16.82 11.30
N PHE A 112 3.66 16.39 11.04
CA PHE A 112 4.69 16.30 12.06
C PHE A 112 5.11 17.66 12.60
N ILE A 113 5.27 18.68 11.74
CA ILE A 113 5.57 20.06 12.16
C ILE A 113 4.50 20.60 13.10
N MET A 114 3.22 20.36 12.81
CA MET A 114 2.12 20.80 13.65
C MET A 114 2.04 20.09 15.00
N ARG A 115 2.56 18.88 15.12
CA ARG A 115 2.57 18.10 16.37
C ARG A 115 3.81 18.34 17.21
N ASN A 116 4.95 18.58 16.58
CA ASN A 116 6.21 18.88 17.24
C ASN A 116 7.03 19.87 16.39
N ASN A 117 7.02 21.14 16.79
CA ASN A 117 7.66 22.22 16.03
C ASN A 117 9.20 22.08 15.93
N ASN A 118 9.81 21.32 16.82
CA ASN A 118 11.28 21.12 16.85
C ASN A 118 11.73 19.88 16.04
N ILE A 119 10.78 19.15 15.43
CA ILE A 119 11.11 17.93 14.71
C ILE A 119 11.95 18.22 13.47
N GLN A 120 13.01 17.45 13.28
CA GLN A 120 13.79 17.52 12.05
C GLN A 120 13.18 16.59 11.00
N ILE A 121 13.04 17.07 9.76
CA ILE A 121 12.48 16.30 8.65
C ILE A 121 13.48 16.26 7.52
N ASP A 122 13.93 15.05 7.16
CA ASP A 122 14.84 14.82 6.04
C ASP A 122 14.16 14.04 4.91
N PHE A 123 14.35 14.53 3.68
CA PHE A 123 13.90 13.82 2.48
C PHE A 123 15.04 12.98 1.92
N ILE A 124 14.81 11.67 1.77
CA ILE A 124 15.84 10.73 1.32
C ILE A 124 15.46 10.05 0.01
N SER A 125 16.46 9.70 -0.80
CA SER A 125 16.23 9.01 -2.06
C SER A 125 15.90 7.54 -1.83
N ALA A 126 14.90 7.01 -2.54
CA ALA A 126 14.56 5.59 -2.59
C ALA A 126 15.74 4.67 -2.98
N THR A 127 16.73 5.21 -3.69
CA THR A 127 17.90 4.44 -4.13
C THR A 127 18.87 4.09 -3.02
N ASN A 128 18.77 4.76 -1.87
CA ASN A 128 19.73 4.58 -0.77
C ASN A 128 19.57 3.26 -0.04
N LYS A 129 18.35 2.72 0.04
CA LYS A 129 18.00 1.53 0.83
C LYS A 129 18.84 0.27 0.56
N LEU A 130 19.31 0.08 -0.67
CA LEU A 130 20.09 -1.10 -1.05
C LEU A 130 21.58 -0.82 -1.24
N LYS A 131 22.06 0.43 -1.15
CA LYS A 131 23.46 0.77 -1.43
C LYS A 131 24.47 -0.01 -0.59
N ASN A 132 24.12 -0.33 0.66
CA ASN A 132 25.02 -1.04 1.57
C ASN A 132 25.04 -2.56 1.36
N PHE A 133 24.08 -3.09 0.59
CA PHE A 133 23.86 -4.53 0.46
C PHE A 133 24.17 -5.07 -0.93
N ILE A 134 24.24 -4.19 -1.95
CA ILE A 134 24.60 -4.57 -3.31
C ILE A 134 26.13 -4.63 -3.48
N ASN A 135 26.90 -3.89 -2.66
CA ASN A 135 28.35 -3.76 -2.79
C ASN A 135 29.16 -4.61 -1.78
N GLN A 136 28.56 -5.60 -1.10
CA GLN A 136 29.35 -6.58 -0.38
C GLN A 136 29.81 -7.66 -1.36
N PRO A 137 31.14 -7.82 -1.58
CA PRO A 137 31.65 -9.01 -2.24
C PRO A 137 31.21 -10.19 -1.37
N SER A 138 30.58 -11.19 -1.97
CA SER A 138 30.47 -12.50 -1.34
C SER A 138 31.92 -12.94 -1.00
N ASP A 139 32.19 -13.18 0.29
CA ASP A 139 33.43 -13.81 0.74
C ASP A 139 33.57 -15.17 0.06
N GLN A 140 34.16 -15.18 -1.11
CA GLN A 140 34.83 -16.33 -1.69
C GLN A 140 36.20 -15.82 -2.16
N GLU A 141 37.20 -16.16 -1.35
CA GLU A 141 38.60 -16.00 -1.66
C GLU A 141 38.92 -16.66 -3.02
N THR A 142 39.31 -15.84 -4.00
CA THR A 142 40.14 -16.30 -5.11
C THR A 142 41.16 -15.22 -5.43
N HIS A 143 42.42 -15.64 -5.51
CA HIS A 143 43.64 -14.90 -5.71
C HIS A 143 43.61 -13.77 -6.75
N PRO A 144 44.36 -12.67 -6.53
CA PRO A 144 44.44 -11.55 -7.47
C PRO A 144 45.40 -11.89 -8.62
N THR A 145 44.87 -11.94 -9.84
CA THR A 145 45.67 -11.77 -11.08
C THR A 145 45.48 -10.34 -11.59
N PRO A 146 46.56 -9.60 -11.90
CA PRO A 146 46.45 -8.24 -12.41
C PRO A 146 46.27 -8.25 -13.90
N THR A 147 45.07 -7.99 -14.38
CA THR A 147 44.84 -7.66 -15.80
C THR A 147 43.91 -6.45 -15.86
N ASN A 148 44.38 -5.42 -16.56
CA ASN A 148 43.66 -4.22 -16.97
C ASN A 148 42.47 -4.61 -17.82
N GLU A 149 41.29 -4.77 -17.24
CA GLU A 149 40.05 -4.96 -18.00
C GLU A 149 38.95 -4.06 -17.48
N ILE A 150 38.28 -3.45 -18.43
CA ILE A 150 37.10 -2.61 -18.35
C ILE A 150 36.09 -3.26 -17.39
N LYS A 151 35.79 -2.60 -16.25
CA LYS A 151 34.75 -3.06 -15.32
C LYS A 151 33.43 -3.23 -16.06
N PRO A 152 32.86 -4.46 -16.15
CA PRO A 152 31.54 -4.63 -16.68
C PRO A 152 30.56 -3.84 -15.80
N LYS A 153 29.71 -3.03 -16.42
CA LYS A 153 28.58 -2.41 -15.73
C LYS A 153 27.72 -3.53 -15.20
N ASP A 154 27.62 -3.67 -13.87
CA ASP A 154 26.72 -4.63 -13.23
C ASP A 154 25.33 -4.55 -13.89
N PRO A 155 24.73 -5.69 -14.27
CA PRO A 155 23.41 -5.70 -14.86
C PRO A 155 22.47 -5.04 -13.86
N LYS A 156 21.84 -3.92 -14.25
CA LYS A 156 20.89 -3.19 -13.39
C LYS A 156 19.80 -4.17 -12.99
N LEU A 157 19.77 -4.55 -11.72
CA LEU A 157 18.72 -5.39 -11.16
C LEU A 157 17.34 -4.85 -11.58
N ASP A 158 16.49 -5.74 -12.10
CA ASP A 158 15.09 -5.45 -12.40
C ASP A 158 14.34 -4.99 -11.14
N TYR A 159 13.27 -4.25 -11.32
CA TYR A 159 12.42 -3.76 -10.22
C TYR A 159 11.94 -4.88 -9.29
N LYS A 160 11.54 -6.04 -9.85
CA LYS A 160 11.11 -7.20 -9.07
C LYS A 160 12.25 -7.82 -8.27
N GLN A 161 13.43 -7.89 -8.88
CA GLN A 161 14.65 -8.40 -8.21
C GLN A 161 15.05 -7.50 -7.03
N ARG A 162 15.01 -6.17 -7.22
CA ARG A 162 15.28 -5.21 -6.13
C ARG A 162 14.30 -5.34 -4.98
N LYS A 163 13.02 -5.51 -5.24
CA LYS A 163 12.01 -5.77 -4.20
C LYS A 163 12.29 -7.06 -3.44
N LYS A 164 12.56 -8.16 -4.17
CA LYS A 164 12.89 -9.45 -3.57
C LYS A 164 14.15 -9.36 -2.70
N LEU A 165 15.19 -8.70 -3.19
CA LEU A 165 16.43 -8.48 -2.45
C LEU A 165 16.17 -7.67 -1.17
N GLY A 166 15.39 -6.58 -1.23
CA GLY A 166 15.03 -5.77 -0.07
C GLY A 166 14.35 -6.59 1.02
N ILE A 167 13.35 -7.39 0.65
CA ILE A 167 12.65 -8.28 1.58
C ILE A 167 13.62 -9.30 2.20
N GLN A 168 14.44 -9.97 1.40
CA GLN A 168 15.38 -10.97 1.87
C GLN A 168 16.43 -10.37 2.81
N THR A 169 16.96 -9.22 2.47
CA THR A 169 17.91 -8.49 3.31
C THR A 169 17.30 -8.11 4.65
N THR A 170 16.08 -7.59 4.65
CA THR A 170 15.37 -7.24 5.90
C THR A 170 15.13 -8.47 6.76
N ILE A 171 14.66 -9.58 6.18
CA ILE A 171 14.46 -10.85 6.89
C ILE A 171 15.77 -11.32 7.53
N ASN A 172 16.88 -11.27 6.79
CA ASN A 172 18.19 -11.66 7.32
C ASN A 172 18.63 -10.79 8.50
N ILE A 173 18.48 -9.47 8.39
CA ILE A 173 18.83 -8.56 9.48
C ILE A 173 17.96 -8.83 10.72
N VAL A 174 16.65 -8.89 10.54
CA VAL A 174 15.69 -9.07 11.64
C VAL A 174 15.87 -10.41 12.35
N ASN A 175 16.24 -11.48 11.64
CA ASN A 175 16.46 -12.79 12.24
C ASN A 175 17.82 -12.91 12.98
N ASN A 176 18.86 -12.20 12.50
CA ASN A 176 20.23 -12.37 13.00
C ASN A 176 20.64 -11.28 14.00
N ASP A 177 20.02 -10.10 14.01
CA ASP A 177 20.31 -9.03 14.94
C ASP A 177 19.32 -9.07 16.11
N PHE A 178 19.83 -9.30 17.34
CA PHE A 178 19.03 -9.42 18.56
C PHE A 178 18.13 -8.20 18.82
N ARG A 179 18.53 -7.00 18.38
CA ARG A 179 17.77 -5.75 18.55
C ARG A 179 16.45 -5.78 17.80
N PHE A 180 16.40 -6.48 16.69
CA PHE A 180 15.24 -6.50 15.80
C PHE A 180 14.46 -7.82 15.82
N LYS A 181 14.99 -8.85 16.51
CA LYS A 181 14.40 -10.19 16.54
C LYS A 181 12.94 -10.21 17.01
N ILE A 182 12.56 -9.30 17.90
CA ILE A 182 11.18 -9.16 18.38
C ILE A 182 10.18 -8.85 17.25
N TRP A 183 10.64 -8.29 16.13
CA TRP A 183 9.82 -7.91 14.98
C TRP A 183 9.72 -9.01 13.91
N ALA A 184 10.41 -10.15 14.08
CA ALA A 184 10.46 -11.22 13.10
C ALA A 184 9.05 -11.76 12.77
N ASP A 185 8.27 -12.09 13.78
CA ASP A 185 6.91 -12.60 13.61
C ASP A 185 5.98 -11.60 12.93
N PHE A 186 6.07 -10.32 13.29
CA PHE A 186 5.30 -9.25 12.65
C PHE A 186 5.64 -9.15 11.17
N LEU A 187 6.93 -9.12 10.81
CA LEU A 187 7.38 -9.07 9.42
C LEU A 187 6.92 -10.30 8.63
N HIS A 188 7.05 -11.50 9.21
CA HIS A 188 6.66 -12.75 8.54
C HIS A 188 5.15 -12.85 8.28
N LYS A 189 4.32 -12.34 9.18
CA LYS A 189 2.85 -12.37 9.06
C LYS A 189 2.30 -11.24 8.19
N HIS A 190 3.07 -10.18 7.96
CA HIS A 190 2.57 -9.00 7.23
C HIS A 190 2.44 -9.25 5.73
N ASN A 191 1.32 -8.80 5.12
CA ASN A 191 1.06 -9.01 3.69
C ASN A 191 1.93 -8.13 2.77
N LYS A 192 2.28 -6.93 3.21
CA LYS A 192 3.06 -5.91 2.49
C LYS A 192 4.51 -5.86 2.98
N LYS A 193 5.23 -6.99 2.84
CA LYS A 193 6.63 -7.10 3.29
C LYS A 193 7.57 -6.15 2.56
N ASP A 194 7.28 -5.85 1.30
CA ASP A 194 8.07 -4.91 0.49
C ASP A 194 8.06 -3.49 1.07
N ASP A 195 6.88 -2.98 1.44
CA ASP A 195 6.74 -1.63 2.00
C ASP A 195 7.44 -1.52 3.37
N LEU A 196 7.29 -2.55 4.24
CA LEU A 196 7.99 -2.60 5.52
C LEU A 196 9.51 -2.68 5.36
N SER A 197 9.98 -3.51 4.43
CA SER A 197 11.41 -3.67 4.15
C SER A 197 12.02 -2.38 3.60
N ASP A 198 11.32 -1.69 2.71
CA ASP A 198 11.75 -0.42 2.15
C ASP A 198 11.92 0.64 3.25
N CYS A 199 10.95 0.76 4.15
CA CYS A 199 11.00 1.68 5.28
C CYS A 199 12.16 1.34 6.23
N PHE A 200 12.29 0.08 6.63
CA PHE A 200 13.33 -0.39 7.53
C PHE A 200 14.74 -0.17 6.96
N LEU A 201 14.99 -0.56 5.72
CA LEU A 201 16.30 -0.42 5.08
C LEU A 201 16.70 1.05 4.85
N GLN A 202 15.73 1.92 4.56
CA GLN A 202 15.97 3.36 4.50
C GLN A 202 16.39 3.93 5.86
N GLY A 203 15.71 3.52 6.93
CA GLY A 203 16.07 3.89 8.30
C GLY A 203 17.48 3.44 8.67
N MET A 204 17.81 2.18 8.40
CA MET A 204 19.13 1.60 8.65
C MET A 204 20.23 2.32 7.86
N TRP A 205 19.98 2.63 6.60
CA TRP A 205 20.92 3.41 5.78
C TRP A 205 21.14 4.80 6.37
N TYR A 206 20.05 5.47 6.76
CA TYR A 206 20.12 6.82 7.32
C TYR A 206 20.94 6.87 8.60
N ILE A 207 20.68 5.98 9.55
CA ILE A 207 21.41 5.89 10.82
C ILE A 207 22.92 5.68 10.58
N LYS A 208 23.27 4.86 9.58
CA LYS A 208 24.69 4.56 9.26
C LYS A 208 25.43 5.73 8.61
N HIS A 209 24.76 6.64 7.89
CA HIS A 209 25.44 7.62 7.02
C HIS A 209 25.19 9.09 7.38
N LYS A 210 24.25 9.36 8.27
CA LYS A 210 23.81 10.72 8.58
C LYS A 210 23.83 11.06 10.07
N ASN A 211 24.22 10.11 10.91
CA ASN A 211 24.50 10.35 12.33
C ASN A 211 25.95 10.74 12.52
#